data_56c1572f8c72bd72cc91daa60f8af680
#
_entry.id   56c1572f8c72bd72cc91daa60f8af680
#
_cell.length_a   1.000
_cell.length_b   1.000
_cell.length_c   1.000
_cell.angle_alpha   90.00
_cell.angle_beta   90.00
_cell.angle_gamma   90.00
#
_symmetry.space_group_name_H-M   'P 1'
#
loop_
_entity.id
_entity.type
_entity.pdbx_description
1 polymer ?
#
loop_
_entity_poly.entity_id
_entity_poly.type
_entity_poly.pdbx_seq_one_letter_code
_entity_poly.pdbx_strand_id
1 'polypeptide(L)'
;INSKETLAQVFTDIRYTRKDNESMSATLLTALAQQKFLKAENLPGIIPAVTERRPDVLECDVVRFQNKKEKWVAFVGLLDGFPYEIFTGLQDDEEGIAIPKSVQKGFIIKHYDRDGQKRYDFQFINKRGYKTTIEGLSERFNPEYWDYAKLISGVLRYRMPIDHVIRLITSLQLENDTINSWTAGVARVLKKYLPDSSQTFDEEETE
;
A
#
# COMPACT_ATOMS: atom_id res chain seq x y z
N ILE A 1 10.68 -14.90 -29.68
CA ILE A 1 10.59 -13.51 -30.18
C ILE A 1 11.80 -12.78 -29.59
N ASN A 2 12.91 -12.73 -30.32
CA ASN A 2 14.17 -12.20 -29.82
C ASN A 2 14.63 -10.92 -30.51
N SER A 3 13.78 -10.25 -31.30
CA SER A 3 14.18 -9.01 -31.96
C SER A 3 13.22 -7.85 -31.64
N LYS A 4 13.77 -6.65 -31.55
CA LYS A 4 13.00 -5.41 -31.39
C LYS A 4 11.99 -5.20 -32.52
N GLU A 5 12.28 -5.71 -33.72
CA GLU A 5 11.40 -5.65 -34.90
C GLU A 5 10.14 -6.49 -34.71
N THR A 6 10.27 -7.69 -34.13
CA THR A 6 9.12 -8.57 -33.87
C THR A 6 8.19 -7.98 -32.82
N LEU A 7 8.73 -7.33 -31.78
CA LEU A 7 7.94 -6.59 -30.79
C LEU A 7 7.21 -5.39 -31.42
N ALA A 8 7.90 -4.63 -32.27
CA ALA A 8 7.28 -3.52 -32.99
C ALA A 8 6.13 -3.99 -33.90
N GLN A 9 6.27 -5.13 -34.57
CA GLN A 9 5.22 -5.75 -35.39
C GLN A 9 4.01 -6.15 -34.55
N VAL A 10 4.24 -6.82 -33.42
CA VAL A 10 3.16 -7.20 -32.49
C VAL A 10 2.40 -5.98 -31.99
N PHE A 11 3.09 -4.87 -31.67
CA PHE A 11 2.44 -3.63 -31.26
C PHE A 11 1.68 -2.97 -32.40
N THR A 12 2.14 -3.08 -33.62
CA THR A 12 1.44 -2.56 -34.81
C THR A 12 0.15 -3.36 -35.05
N ASP A 13 0.22 -4.68 -34.94
CA ASP A 13 -0.94 -5.57 -35.11
C ASP A 13 -1.99 -5.35 -34.01
N ILE A 14 -1.55 -5.10 -32.76
CA ILE A 14 -2.45 -4.73 -31.67
C ILE A 14 -3.15 -3.38 -31.93
N ARG A 15 -2.47 -2.41 -32.53
CA ARG A 15 -3.11 -1.13 -32.90
C ARG A 15 -4.17 -1.29 -33.99
N TYR A 16 -3.96 -2.19 -34.94
CA TYR A 16 -4.93 -2.46 -36.01
C TYR A 16 -6.18 -3.14 -35.50
N THR A 17 -6.03 -4.09 -34.56
CA THR A 17 -7.17 -4.79 -33.94
C THR A 17 -7.96 -3.93 -32.96
N ARG A 18 -7.39 -2.81 -32.47
CA ARG A 18 -8.08 -1.90 -31.54
C ARG A 18 -9.34 -1.24 -32.08
N LYS A 19 -9.51 -1.20 -33.39
CA LYS A 19 -10.73 -0.65 -34.01
C LYS A 19 -11.93 -1.58 -33.93
N ASP A 20 -11.70 -2.90 -33.76
CA ASP A 20 -12.79 -3.88 -33.89
C ASP A 20 -13.05 -4.72 -32.63
N ASN A 21 -12.15 -4.76 -31.63
CA ASN A 21 -12.39 -5.61 -30.45
C ASN A 21 -11.45 -5.31 -29.25
N GLU A 22 -11.85 -4.43 -28.35
CA GLU A 22 -11.11 -4.11 -27.11
C GLU A 22 -10.86 -5.36 -26.22
N SER A 23 -11.74 -6.36 -26.29
CA SER A 23 -11.63 -7.58 -25.49
C SER A 23 -10.51 -8.53 -25.96
N MET A 24 -10.27 -8.61 -27.28
CA MET A 24 -9.20 -9.46 -27.83
C MET A 24 -7.80 -8.92 -27.54
N SER A 25 -7.63 -7.60 -27.54
CA SER A 25 -6.33 -7.00 -27.20
C SER A 25 -5.96 -7.19 -25.73
N ALA A 26 -6.94 -7.12 -24.82
CA ALA A 26 -6.73 -7.40 -23.41
C ALA A 26 -6.33 -8.88 -23.16
N THR A 27 -6.98 -9.81 -23.86
CA THR A 27 -6.69 -11.25 -23.77
C THR A 27 -5.29 -11.59 -24.31
N LEU A 28 -4.90 -10.97 -25.43
CA LEU A 28 -3.57 -11.16 -26.02
C LEU A 28 -2.45 -10.61 -25.13
N LEU A 29 -2.66 -9.43 -24.54
CA LEU A 29 -1.72 -8.82 -23.61
C LEU A 29 -1.59 -9.63 -22.32
N THR A 30 -2.68 -10.18 -21.81
CA THR A 30 -2.68 -11.08 -20.66
C THR A 30 -1.93 -12.37 -20.98
N ALA A 31 -2.15 -12.96 -22.14
CA ALA A 31 -1.43 -14.17 -22.59
C ALA A 31 0.08 -13.92 -22.75
N LEU A 32 0.48 -12.78 -23.32
CA LEU A 32 1.88 -12.38 -23.45
C LEU A 32 2.54 -12.12 -22.08
N ALA A 33 1.83 -11.52 -21.14
CA ALA A 33 2.32 -11.31 -19.78
C ALA A 33 2.47 -12.66 -19.03
N GLN A 34 1.53 -13.59 -19.20
CA GLN A 34 1.58 -14.93 -18.62
C GLN A 34 2.75 -15.76 -19.18
N GLN A 35 3.14 -15.55 -20.44
CA GLN A 35 4.31 -16.18 -21.04
C GLN A 35 5.65 -15.54 -20.64
N LYS A 36 5.65 -14.59 -19.70
CA LYS A 36 6.83 -13.86 -19.20
C LYS A 36 7.61 -13.07 -20.26
N PHE A 37 7.04 -12.82 -21.43
CA PHE A 37 7.69 -12.02 -22.48
C PHE A 37 7.59 -10.51 -22.21
N LEU A 38 6.60 -10.09 -21.43
CA LEU A 38 6.40 -8.69 -21.04
C LEU A 38 6.04 -8.64 -19.56
N LYS A 39 6.79 -7.89 -18.79
CA LYS A 39 6.31 -7.46 -17.48
C LYS A 39 5.31 -6.32 -17.71
N ALA A 40 4.09 -6.46 -17.20
CA ALA A 40 3.02 -5.48 -17.36
C ALA A 40 3.45 -4.06 -16.89
N GLU A 41 4.35 -3.98 -15.91
CA GLU A 41 4.97 -2.77 -15.40
C GLU A 41 5.85 -2.01 -16.39
N ASN A 42 6.31 -2.67 -17.48
CA ASN A 42 7.18 -2.09 -18.49
C ASN A 42 6.41 -1.62 -19.75
N LEU A 43 5.08 -1.71 -19.75
CA LEU A 43 4.24 -1.29 -20.88
C LEU A 43 3.71 0.13 -20.65
N PRO A 44 4.22 1.15 -21.37
CA PRO A 44 3.73 2.50 -21.22
C PRO A 44 2.23 2.58 -21.52
N GLY A 45 1.45 3.10 -20.58
CA GLY A 45 0.02 3.36 -20.74
C GLY A 45 -0.92 2.17 -20.46
N ILE A 46 -0.40 1.02 -20.00
CA ILE A 46 -1.25 -0.05 -19.48
C ILE A 46 -1.36 0.13 -17.97
N ILE A 47 -2.44 0.78 -17.56
CA ILE A 47 -2.88 0.76 -16.17
C ILE A 47 -3.65 -0.56 -16.02
N PRO A 48 -3.32 -1.43 -15.06
CA PRO A 48 -4.14 -2.60 -14.77
C PRO A 48 -5.56 -2.12 -14.48
N ALA A 49 -6.50 -2.47 -15.36
CA ALA A 49 -7.89 -2.00 -15.24
C ALA A 49 -8.62 -2.63 -14.04
N VAL A 50 -8.01 -3.61 -13.37
CA VAL A 50 -8.62 -4.35 -12.26
C VAL A 50 -7.67 -4.36 -11.07
N THR A 51 -8.07 -3.69 -10.00
CA THR A 51 -7.44 -3.90 -8.70
C THR A 51 -7.74 -5.31 -8.22
N GLU A 52 -6.73 -6.03 -7.79
CA GLU A 52 -6.92 -7.32 -7.15
C GLU A 52 -7.88 -7.16 -5.97
N ARG A 53 -8.85 -8.09 -5.88
CA ARG A 53 -9.77 -8.10 -4.74
C ARG A 53 -8.97 -8.30 -3.46
N ARG A 54 -9.15 -7.39 -2.50
CA ARG A 54 -8.52 -7.50 -1.20
C ARG A 54 -8.86 -8.84 -0.55
N PRO A 55 -7.86 -9.67 -0.19
CA PRO A 55 -8.08 -10.85 0.64
C PRO A 55 -8.68 -10.47 2.00
N ASP A 56 -9.41 -11.37 2.63
CA ASP A 56 -9.99 -11.12 3.96
C ASP A 56 -8.90 -11.02 5.04
N VAL A 57 -7.77 -11.69 4.83
CA VAL A 57 -6.59 -11.63 5.71
C VAL A 57 -5.40 -11.13 4.90
N LEU A 58 -4.72 -10.09 5.40
CA LEU A 58 -3.46 -9.58 4.85
C LEU A 58 -2.36 -9.66 5.91
N GLU A 59 -1.16 -10.05 5.49
CA GLU A 59 0.03 -9.84 6.29
C GLU A 59 0.20 -8.35 6.60
N CYS A 60 0.75 -8.05 7.76
CA CYS A 60 0.85 -6.68 8.24
C CYS A 60 2.17 -6.43 8.94
N ASP A 61 2.86 -5.38 8.51
CA ASP A 61 3.96 -4.79 9.26
C ASP A 61 3.44 -3.74 10.23
N VAL A 62 4.00 -3.74 11.44
CA VAL A 62 3.69 -2.76 12.50
C VAL A 62 4.86 -1.81 12.65
N VAL A 63 4.67 -0.58 12.22
CA VAL A 63 5.71 0.45 12.24
C VAL A 63 5.30 1.60 13.16
N ARG A 64 6.17 1.97 14.06
CA ARG A 64 5.95 3.06 15.00
C ARG A 64 6.55 4.34 14.48
N PHE A 65 5.86 5.45 14.69
CA PHE A 65 6.35 6.77 14.36
C PHE A 65 5.86 7.80 15.40
N GLN A 66 6.33 9.01 15.27
CA GLN A 66 5.92 10.13 16.11
C GLN A 66 5.10 11.10 15.28
N ASN A 67 3.95 11.53 15.82
CA ASN A 67 3.17 12.63 15.30
C ASN A 67 3.10 13.72 16.38
N LYS A 68 3.73 14.86 16.13
CA LYS A 68 3.95 15.89 17.16
C LYS A 68 4.69 15.31 18.36
N LYS A 69 4.07 15.27 19.52
CA LYS A 69 4.62 14.69 20.78
C LYS A 69 4.07 13.30 21.09
N GLU A 70 3.13 12.82 20.29
CA GLU A 70 2.44 11.56 20.53
C GLU A 70 3.11 10.39 19.83
N LYS A 71 3.01 9.21 20.43
CA LYS A 71 3.46 7.96 19.82
C LYS A 71 2.34 7.38 18.96
N TRP A 72 2.66 7.11 17.73
CA TRP A 72 1.72 6.56 16.75
C TRP A 72 2.20 5.23 16.22
N VAL A 73 1.26 4.45 15.70
CA VAL A 73 1.51 3.19 15.05
C VAL A 73 0.85 3.18 13.68
N ALA A 74 1.58 2.65 12.69
CA ALA A 74 1.07 2.33 11.39
C ALA A 74 1.02 0.81 11.21
N PHE A 75 -0.10 0.34 10.69
CA PHE A 75 -0.31 -1.03 10.23
C PHE A 75 -0.29 -1.00 8.71
N VAL A 76 0.75 -1.57 8.11
CA VAL A 76 0.90 -1.65 6.66
C VAL A 76 0.52 -3.05 6.22
N GLY A 77 -0.67 -3.18 5.63
CA GLY A 77 -1.14 -4.42 5.04
C GLY A 77 -0.42 -4.70 3.73
N LEU A 78 0.10 -5.91 3.58
CA LEU A 78 0.91 -6.33 2.44
C LEU A 78 0.14 -7.33 1.58
N LEU A 79 0.19 -7.15 0.27
CA LEU A 79 -0.25 -8.12 -0.73
C LEU A 79 0.95 -8.49 -1.59
N ASP A 80 1.34 -9.77 -1.57
CA ASP A 80 2.53 -10.29 -2.26
C ASP A 80 3.83 -9.54 -1.89
N GLY A 81 3.92 -9.11 -0.62
CA GLY A 81 5.07 -8.37 -0.10
C GLY A 81 5.05 -6.86 -0.38
N PHE A 82 4.06 -6.34 -1.12
CA PHE A 82 3.93 -4.91 -1.43
C PHE A 82 2.88 -4.24 -0.55
N PRO A 83 3.10 -2.97 -0.15
CA PRO A 83 2.08 -2.20 0.56
C PRO A 83 0.78 -2.11 -0.24
N TYR A 84 -0.31 -2.57 0.37
CA TYR A 84 -1.64 -2.59 -0.22
C TYR A 84 -2.62 -1.66 0.50
N GLU A 85 -2.45 -1.55 1.81
CA GLU A 85 -3.24 -0.65 2.65
C GLU A 85 -2.45 -0.19 3.87
N ILE A 86 -2.86 0.93 4.44
CA ILE A 86 -2.28 1.46 5.66
C ILE A 86 -3.40 1.90 6.61
N PHE A 87 -3.20 1.66 7.89
CA PHE A 87 -4.02 2.20 8.98
C PHE A 87 -3.09 2.84 10.00
N THR A 88 -3.49 3.97 10.56
CA THR A 88 -2.68 4.69 11.54
C THR A 88 -3.51 5.09 12.75
N GLY A 89 -2.92 4.99 13.91
CA GLY A 89 -3.59 5.37 15.14
C GLY A 89 -2.63 5.71 16.27
N LEU A 90 -3.18 6.34 17.29
CA LEU A 90 -2.47 6.68 18.52
C LEU A 90 -2.06 5.39 19.24
N GLN A 91 -0.82 5.31 19.69
CA GLN A 91 -0.37 4.23 20.56
C GLN A 91 -0.52 4.63 22.01
N ASP A 92 -1.70 4.38 22.55
CA ASP A 92 -2.11 4.72 23.90
C ASP A 92 -3.05 3.66 24.46
N ASP A 93 -3.04 3.48 25.78
CA ASP A 93 -3.85 2.45 26.44
C ASP A 93 -5.32 2.87 26.62
N GLU A 94 -5.60 4.17 26.67
CA GLU A 94 -6.94 4.72 26.92
C GLU A 94 -7.61 5.24 25.65
N GLU A 95 -6.88 6.05 24.86
CA GLU A 95 -7.44 6.76 23.70
C GLU A 95 -7.05 6.14 22.35
N GLY A 96 -6.31 5.04 22.35
CA GLY A 96 -5.75 4.46 21.13
C GLY A 96 -5.65 2.95 21.15
N ILE A 97 -4.49 2.45 20.76
CA ILE A 97 -4.17 1.03 20.72
C ILE A 97 -2.91 0.73 21.52
N ALA A 98 -3.05 -0.18 22.48
CA ALA A 98 -1.92 -0.75 23.22
C ALA A 98 -1.33 -1.95 22.46
N ILE A 99 -0.13 -1.78 21.91
CA ILE A 99 0.60 -2.88 21.27
C ILE A 99 1.99 -3.01 21.91
N PRO A 100 2.37 -4.21 22.37
CA PRO A 100 3.71 -4.44 22.88
C PRO A 100 4.79 -4.04 21.88
N LYS A 101 5.86 -3.39 22.35
CA LYS A 101 6.96 -2.93 21.47
C LYS A 101 7.60 -4.05 20.65
N SER A 102 7.53 -5.30 21.13
CA SER A 102 8.06 -6.48 20.45
C SER A 102 7.26 -6.92 19.24
N VAL A 103 6.00 -6.45 19.08
CA VAL A 103 5.14 -6.78 17.94
C VAL A 103 5.52 -5.90 16.76
N GLN A 104 6.10 -6.50 15.75
CA GLN A 104 6.51 -5.84 14.50
C GLN A 104 5.73 -6.35 13.30
N LYS A 105 5.06 -7.50 13.42
CA LYS A 105 4.27 -8.14 12.36
C LYS A 105 2.99 -8.73 12.91
N GLY A 106 2.02 -8.90 12.03
CA GLY A 106 0.76 -9.55 12.32
C GLY A 106 -0.09 -9.69 11.08
N PHE A 107 -1.40 -9.69 11.27
CA PHE A 107 -2.38 -9.82 10.20
C PHE A 107 -3.50 -8.80 10.39
N ILE A 108 -3.95 -8.19 9.30
CA ILE A 108 -5.18 -7.39 9.28
C ILE A 108 -6.29 -8.28 8.73
N ILE A 109 -7.30 -8.52 9.56
CA ILE A 109 -8.48 -9.32 9.23
C ILE A 109 -9.62 -8.39 8.92
N LYS A 110 -10.17 -8.50 7.71
CA LYS A 110 -11.38 -7.80 7.29
C LYS A 110 -12.56 -8.76 7.43
N HIS A 111 -13.58 -8.33 8.11
CA HIS A 111 -14.85 -9.04 8.19
C HIS A 111 -16.03 -8.07 8.14
N TYR A 112 -17.22 -8.59 8.18
CA TYR A 112 -18.45 -7.82 8.23
C TYR A 112 -19.14 -8.09 9.55
N ASP A 113 -19.62 -7.06 10.22
CA ASP A 113 -20.43 -7.18 11.42
C ASP A 113 -21.86 -7.67 11.09
N ARG A 114 -22.70 -7.74 12.12
CA ARG A 114 -24.09 -8.21 11.98
C ARG A 114 -24.94 -7.30 11.11
N ASP A 115 -24.57 -6.04 11.01
CA ASP A 115 -25.24 -5.00 10.22
C ASP A 115 -24.67 -4.88 8.80
N GLY A 116 -23.74 -5.76 8.45
CA GLY A 116 -23.07 -5.77 7.14
C GLY A 116 -22.03 -4.67 6.96
N GLN A 117 -21.62 -4.01 8.03
CA GLN A 117 -20.57 -2.99 7.97
C GLN A 117 -19.18 -3.64 8.00
N LYS A 118 -18.24 -3.05 7.26
CA LYS A 118 -16.86 -3.53 7.19
C LYS A 118 -16.15 -3.23 8.49
N ARG A 119 -15.57 -4.25 9.09
CA ARG A 119 -14.70 -4.17 10.27
C ARG A 119 -13.30 -4.67 9.95
N TYR A 120 -12.32 -4.11 10.64
CA TYR A 120 -10.91 -4.49 10.53
C TYR A 120 -10.35 -4.76 11.93
N ASP A 121 -9.76 -5.94 12.09
CA ASP A 121 -9.10 -6.34 13.32
C ASP A 121 -7.61 -6.55 13.04
N PHE A 122 -6.78 -6.33 14.07
CA PHE A 122 -5.36 -6.66 14.01
C PHE A 122 -5.06 -7.86 14.90
N GLN A 123 -4.43 -8.87 14.33
CA GLN A 123 -4.10 -10.10 15.02
C GLN A 123 -2.59 -10.33 14.98
N PHE A 124 -2.01 -10.72 16.13
CA PHE A 124 -0.58 -11.01 16.25
C PHE A 124 -0.33 -12.16 17.22
N ILE A 125 0.89 -12.70 17.17
CA ILE A 125 1.36 -13.70 18.14
C ILE A 125 2.14 -12.95 19.23
N ASN A 126 1.72 -13.10 20.47
CA ASN A 126 2.40 -12.50 21.61
C ASN A 126 3.68 -13.27 21.99
N LYS A 127 4.49 -12.73 22.91
CA LYS A 127 5.75 -13.36 23.37
C LYS A 127 5.58 -14.75 23.94
N ARG A 128 4.37 -15.12 24.41
CA ARG A 128 4.06 -16.44 24.97
C ARG A 128 3.55 -17.42 23.90
N GLY A 129 3.53 -17.01 22.62
CA GLY A 129 3.03 -17.84 21.52
C GLY A 129 1.52 -17.83 21.34
N TYR A 130 0.78 -17.03 22.12
CA TYR A 130 -0.67 -16.96 22.00
C TYR A 130 -1.09 -15.94 20.95
N LYS A 131 -2.11 -16.31 20.19
CA LYS A 131 -2.79 -15.43 19.24
C LYS A 131 -3.60 -14.38 20.02
N THR A 132 -3.34 -13.12 19.75
CA THR A 132 -4.02 -11.98 20.37
C THR A 132 -4.66 -11.16 19.27
N THR A 133 -5.90 -10.75 19.44
CA THR A 133 -6.66 -9.94 18.47
C THR A 133 -7.05 -8.61 19.11
N ILE A 134 -6.80 -7.52 18.39
CA ILE A 134 -7.34 -6.21 18.70
C ILE A 134 -8.46 -5.96 17.72
N GLU A 135 -9.67 -5.91 18.24
CA GLU A 135 -10.88 -5.75 17.44
C GLU A 135 -11.18 -4.29 17.15
N GLY A 136 -11.77 -4.04 15.98
CA GLY A 136 -12.36 -2.77 15.61
C GLY A 136 -11.36 -1.64 15.45
N LEU A 137 -10.36 -1.77 14.59
CA LEU A 137 -9.38 -0.71 14.33
C LEU A 137 -10.06 0.63 13.97
N SER A 138 -11.12 0.59 13.15
CA SER A 138 -11.87 1.78 12.74
C SER A 138 -12.56 2.52 13.90
N GLU A 139 -12.89 1.80 14.95
CA GLU A 139 -13.59 2.35 16.11
C GLU A 139 -12.62 2.99 17.12
N ARG A 140 -11.35 2.60 17.05
CA ARG A 140 -10.28 3.04 17.96
C ARG A 140 -9.44 4.18 17.41
N PHE A 141 -9.49 4.40 16.09
CA PHE A 141 -8.66 5.40 15.43
C PHE A 141 -9.45 6.71 15.22
N ASN A 142 -8.73 7.83 15.29
CA ASN A 142 -9.30 9.11 14.98
C ASN A 142 -9.87 9.12 13.56
N PRO A 143 -11.17 9.50 13.36
CA PRO A 143 -11.84 9.42 12.05
C PRO A 143 -11.15 10.19 10.93
N GLU A 144 -10.55 11.35 11.23
CA GLU A 144 -9.87 12.17 10.23
C GLU A 144 -8.66 11.43 9.66
N TYR A 145 -7.78 10.91 10.53
CA TYR A 145 -6.61 10.15 10.09
C TYR A 145 -6.98 8.79 9.49
N TRP A 146 -8.09 8.22 9.91
CA TRP A 146 -8.67 7.04 9.27
C TRP A 146 -9.05 7.31 7.81
N ASP A 147 -9.64 8.46 7.51
CA ASP A 147 -10.03 8.84 6.16
C ASP A 147 -8.80 9.18 5.29
N TYR A 148 -7.78 9.84 5.81
CA TYR A 148 -6.51 10.01 5.10
C TYR A 148 -5.85 8.67 4.78
N ALA A 149 -5.84 7.75 5.73
CA ALA A 149 -5.31 6.40 5.53
C ALA A 149 -6.08 5.61 4.46
N LYS A 150 -7.42 5.78 4.38
CA LYS A 150 -8.24 5.22 3.29
C LYS A 150 -7.82 5.75 1.92
N LEU A 151 -7.60 7.07 1.79
CA LEU A 151 -7.16 7.67 0.52
C LEU A 151 -5.79 7.14 0.09
N ILE A 152 -4.84 7.06 1.02
CA ILE A 152 -3.51 6.48 0.75
C ILE A 152 -3.64 5.00 0.38
N SER A 153 -4.45 4.23 1.10
CA SER A 153 -4.73 2.83 0.76
C SER A 153 -5.34 2.70 -0.63
N GLY A 154 -6.16 3.67 -1.05
CA GLY A 154 -6.70 3.73 -2.41
C GLY A 154 -5.60 3.76 -3.47
N VAL A 155 -4.64 4.67 -3.36
CA VAL A 155 -3.54 4.77 -4.34
C VAL A 155 -2.57 3.58 -4.26
N LEU A 156 -2.33 3.00 -3.08
CA LEU A 156 -1.53 1.79 -2.91
C LEU A 156 -2.15 0.58 -3.63
N ARG A 157 -3.46 0.40 -3.54
CA ARG A 157 -4.20 -0.68 -4.23
C ARG A 157 -4.07 -0.62 -5.74
N TYR A 158 -3.97 0.59 -6.30
CA TYR A 158 -3.74 0.79 -7.73
C TYR A 158 -2.26 0.71 -8.11
N ARG A 159 -1.41 0.20 -7.20
CA ARG A 159 0.02 -0.01 -7.44
C ARG A 159 0.75 1.26 -7.88
N MET A 160 0.34 2.43 -7.36
CA MET A 160 1.14 3.64 -7.53
C MET A 160 2.55 3.39 -6.99
N PRO A 161 3.62 3.71 -7.73
CA PRO A 161 5.00 3.54 -7.24
C PRO A 161 5.19 4.21 -5.88
N ILE A 162 5.88 3.54 -4.96
CA ILE A 162 5.98 3.98 -3.56
C ILE A 162 6.64 5.36 -3.44
N ASP A 163 7.63 5.67 -4.26
CA ASP A 163 8.26 7.00 -4.32
C ASP A 163 7.24 8.10 -4.69
N HIS A 164 6.31 7.80 -5.61
CA HIS A 164 5.23 8.72 -5.97
C HIS A 164 4.21 8.86 -4.84
N VAL A 165 3.88 7.77 -4.13
CA VAL A 165 3.00 7.83 -2.95
C VAL A 165 3.64 8.68 -1.86
N ILE A 166 4.94 8.52 -1.61
CA ILE A 166 5.68 9.33 -0.64
C ILE A 166 5.65 10.81 -1.02
N ARG A 167 5.94 11.14 -2.30
CA ARG A 167 5.85 12.52 -2.80
C ARG A 167 4.45 13.11 -2.63
N LEU A 168 3.42 12.32 -2.96
CA LEU A 168 2.03 12.74 -2.76
C LEU A 168 1.77 13.07 -1.28
N ILE A 169 2.13 12.18 -0.36
CA ILE A 169 1.90 12.38 1.07
C ILE A 169 2.65 13.60 1.60
N THR A 170 3.91 13.78 1.21
CA THR A 170 4.73 14.92 1.64
C THR A 170 4.26 16.25 1.05
N SER A 171 3.51 16.23 -0.04
CA SER A 171 2.90 17.44 -0.63
C SER A 171 1.60 17.87 0.04
N LEU A 172 0.99 17.02 0.90
CA LEU A 172 -0.24 17.35 1.59
C LEU A 172 0.02 18.37 2.70
N GLN A 173 -0.65 19.50 2.60
CA GLN A 173 -0.63 20.54 3.65
C GLN A 173 -1.74 20.25 4.66
N LEU A 174 -1.48 19.35 5.60
CA LEU A 174 -2.34 19.14 6.74
C LEU A 174 -1.97 20.16 7.84
N GLU A 175 -2.95 20.58 8.64
CA GLU A 175 -2.73 21.61 9.67
C GLU A 175 -1.51 21.31 10.56
N ASN A 176 -0.62 22.30 10.69
CA ASN A 176 0.58 22.28 11.51
C ASN A 176 1.71 21.33 11.03
N ASP A 177 2.22 21.56 9.84
CA ASP A 177 3.40 20.86 9.31
C ASP A 177 4.64 21.14 10.18
N THR A 178 4.97 20.17 11.02
CA THR A 178 6.21 20.13 11.79
C THR A 178 7.05 18.96 11.31
N ILE A 179 8.35 18.94 11.65
CA ILE A 179 9.26 17.82 11.35
C ILE A 179 8.69 16.46 11.79
N ASN A 180 7.86 16.44 12.83
CA ASN A 180 7.17 15.25 13.32
C ASN A 180 5.65 15.36 13.06
N SER A 181 5.25 15.66 11.83
CA SER A 181 3.86 15.61 11.42
C SER A 181 3.43 14.17 11.08
N TRP A 182 2.12 13.95 11.00
CA TRP A 182 1.57 12.69 10.57
C TRP A 182 2.03 12.31 9.14
N THR A 183 2.05 13.28 8.21
CA THR A 183 2.52 13.10 6.84
C THR A 183 3.98 12.65 6.80
N ALA A 184 4.87 13.33 7.52
CA ALA A 184 6.27 12.95 7.65
C ALA A 184 6.45 11.55 8.27
N GLY A 185 5.62 11.21 9.25
CA GLY A 185 5.60 9.89 9.88
C GLY A 185 5.22 8.79 8.90
N VAL A 186 4.11 8.96 8.18
CA VAL A 186 3.62 7.98 7.19
C VAL A 186 4.59 7.86 6.02
N ALA A 187 5.16 8.96 5.54
CA ALA A 187 6.18 8.93 4.50
C ALA A 187 7.40 8.09 4.92
N ARG A 188 7.90 8.26 6.15
CA ARG A 188 8.99 7.43 6.71
C ARG A 188 8.62 5.96 6.83
N VAL A 189 7.37 5.64 7.18
CA VAL A 189 6.87 4.26 7.20
C VAL A 189 6.96 3.64 5.81
N LEU A 190 6.51 4.34 4.77
CA LEU A 190 6.50 3.84 3.41
C LEU A 190 7.89 3.79 2.75
N LYS A 191 8.85 4.61 3.19
CA LYS A 191 10.25 4.55 2.72
C LYS A 191 10.88 3.16 2.90
N LYS A 192 10.43 2.35 3.84
CA LYS A 192 10.89 0.96 4.04
C LYS A 192 10.63 0.02 2.86
N TYR A 193 9.72 0.40 1.98
CA TYR A 193 9.30 -0.41 0.84
C TYR A 193 9.84 0.13 -0.49
N LEU A 194 10.73 1.13 -0.43
CA LEU A 194 11.44 1.58 -1.62
C LEU A 194 12.43 0.49 -2.07
N PRO A 195 12.62 0.29 -3.39
CA PRO A 195 13.72 -0.52 -3.90
C PRO A 195 15.08 0.04 -3.43
N ASP A 196 16.05 -0.84 -3.15
CA ASP A 196 17.37 -0.46 -2.62
C ASP A 196 18.10 0.63 -3.44
N SER A 197 17.83 0.74 -4.74
CA SER A 197 18.43 1.75 -5.63
C SER A 197 17.91 3.18 -5.38
N SER A 198 16.81 3.35 -4.66
CA SER A 198 16.23 4.67 -4.36
C SER A 198 16.61 5.20 -2.98
N GLN A 199 17.33 4.43 -2.17
CA GLN A 199 17.82 4.89 -0.86
C GLN A 199 19.10 5.75 -0.95
N THR A 200 19.77 5.79 -2.11
CA THR A 200 21.04 6.50 -2.30
C THR A 200 20.93 7.96 -2.73
N PHE A 201 19.71 8.50 -2.95
CA PHE A 201 19.54 9.86 -3.49
C PHE A 201 19.29 10.95 -2.43
N ASP A 202 19.18 10.62 -1.14
CA ASP A 202 18.86 11.59 -0.08
C ASP A 202 20.10 12.22 0.61
N GLU A 203 21.36 11.91 0.17
CA GLU A 203 22.58 12.43 0.82
C GLU A 203 23.33 13.52 0.03
N GLU A 204 22.89 13.92 -1.16
CA GLU A 204 23.64 14.88 -2.01
C GLU A 204 23.00 16.28 -2.19
N GLU A 205 21.96 16.66 -1.46
CA GLU A 205 21.40 18.01 -1.53
C GLU A 205 21.63 18.83 -0.23
N THR A 206 22.83 18.76 0.34
CA THR A 206 23.28 19.74 1.34
C THR A 206 24.74 20.10 1.12
N GLU A 207 25.00 20.93 0.11
CA GLU A 207 26.11 21.88 0.06
C GLU A 207 25.62 23.24 -0.42
#